data_5dd46038dc33c394a5665128a3e0e362
#
_entry.id   5dd46038dc33c394a5665128a3e0e362
#
_cell.length_a   1.000
_cell.length_b   1.000
_cell.length_c   1.000
_cell.angle_alpha   90.00
_cell.angle_beta   90.00
_cell.angle_gamma   90.00
#
_symmetry.space_group_name_H-M   'P 1'
#
loop_
_entity.id
_entity.type
_entity.pdbx_description
1 polymer ?
#
loop_
_entity_poly.entity_id
_entity_poly.type
_entity_poly.pdbx_seq_one_letter_code
_entity_poly.pdbx_strand_id
1 'polypeptide(L)'
;MPEPAVDRLDQANLELQQGRRAGASAAGRELPWQEFGASAFAQAKQAGRLLLLDCVATWCHWCHVMDETTYRDPGVQALLRQHFIVLRADVDARPDLSARYENWGWPATVILTPEGAELGKFRGYLRPQELLSALHTALSARAKDSATSPAMGGLIEGPLPLAALAWLGPQLLLRIDQAYDDEAGGWGQRHKMALGAHIEVELRRAAHGDAQALARVRQTLQAQRALYDPTWGGVYQYSTGGDWNHPHFEKLLPFQTRNIEALARAFKQTGERSYLDDALRIADYLQRFLVNEAGAFGVSQDADLGGFEGQGRFVDGHDYFRLDDAGRRALGIPRVDRSVYPQENGLAIAALATLAQVVPDRTQAQALLAQARRAADYLLAERVDPQGAVLRSRGSTPAPRFLADAAALGRGLLVLSTVTGDRRYRQAAQRILGTLLNSFAVRPSELAAGEPREASVLLRATTRDPGAVGVFAARQQPFDENVLLARALLSLGEPASAARARQILAALSSPHTLAERGLQLAEYLLALDDAGLLRWRK
;
A
#
# COMPACT_ATOMS: atom_id res chain seq x y z
N MET A 1 13.08 8.26 -16.20
CA MET A 1 12.48 9.44 -16.86
C MET A 1 12.41 10.54 -15.83
N PRO A 2 12.74 11.79 -16.12
CA PRO A 2 12.58 12.87 -15.17
C PRO A 2 11.08 13.04 -14.85
N GLU A 3 10.75 13.19 -13.56
CA GLU A 3 9.44 13.63 -13.12
C GLU A 3 9.08 14.95 -13.82
N PRO A 4 7.78 15.18 -14.10
CA PRO A 4 7.37 16.50 -14.55
C PRO A 4 7.78 17.54 -13.51
N ALA A 5 8.38 18.63 -13.96
CA ALA A 5 8.77 19.73 -13.08
C ALA A 5 7.55 20.24 -12.30
N VAL A 6 7.75 20.77 -11.11
CA VAL A 6 6.71 21.34 -10.23
C VAL A 6 5.77 22.28 -11.03
N ASP A 7 6.31 23.05 -11.97
CA ASP A 7 5.55 23.92 -12.89
C ASP A 7 4.47 23.20 -13.73
N ARG A 8 4.65 21.89 -14.03
CA ARG A 8 3.67 21.11 -14.82
C ARG A 8 2.47 20.67 -13.99
N LEU A 9 2.69 20.42 -12.71
CA LEU A 9 1.66 20.02 -11.76
C LEU A 9 0.79 21.24 -11.39
N ASP A 10 1.41 22.40 -11.19
CA ASP A 10 0.71 23.66 -10.95
C ASP A 10 -0.13 24.08 -12.15
N GLN A 11 0.37 23.85 -13.38
CA GLN A 11 -0.39 24.12 -14.59
C GLN A 11 -1.60 23.18 -14.73
N ALA A 12 -1.47 21.89 -14.39
CA ALA A 12 -2.57 20.93 -14.41
C ALA A 12 -3.67 21.31 -13.40
N ASN A 13 -3.29 21.76 -12.20
CA ASN A 13 -4.22 22.27 -11.19
C ASN A 13 -4.93 23.56 -11.66
N LEU A 14 -4.20 24.45 -12.34
CA LEU A 14 -4.78 25.67 -12.92
C LEU A 14 -5.78 25.34 -14.05
N GLU A 15 -5.47 24.39 -14.90
CA GLU A 15 -6.36 23.90 -15.97
C GLU A 15 -7.61 23.24 -15.39
N LEU A 16 -7.46 22.46 -14.30
CA LEU A 16 -8.58 21.89 -13.55
C LEU A 16 -9.51 22.98 -12.99
N GLN A 17 -8.94 24.01 -12.37
CA GLN A 17 -9.71 25.15 -11.83
C GLN A 17 -10.40 25.96 -12.93
N GLN A 18 -9.76 26.15 -14.10
CA GLN A 18 -10.33 26.86 -15.25
C GLN A 18 -11.42 26.04 -15.95
N GLY A 19 -11.20 24.73 -16.14
CA GLY A 19 -12.19 23.82 -16.73
C GLY A 19 -13.48 23.75 -15.92
N ARG A 20 -13.39 23.79 -14.60
CA ARG A 20 -14.55 23.79 -13.69
C ARG A 20 -15.33 25.11 -13.68
N ARG A 21 -14.69 26.24 -13.96
CA ARG A 21 -15.37 27.54 -14.12
C ARG A 21 -16.16 27.62 -15.42
N ALA A 22 -15.78 26.83 -16.44
CA ALA A 22 -16.37 26.89 -17.78
C ALA A 22 -17.47 25.86 -18.06
N GLY A 23 -17.66 24.81 -17.21
CA GLY A 23 -18.34 23.61 -17.65
C GLY A 23 -19.43 23.04 -16.80
N ALA A 24 -20.53 23.73 -16.65
CA ALA A 24 -21.79 23.09 -16.26
C ALA A 24 -22.60 22.69 -17.50
N SER A 25 -22.18 21.67 -18.25
CA SER A 25 -23.07 20.96 -19.20
C SER A 25 -22.36 19.82 -19.92
N ALA A 26 -22.35 18.62 -19.37
CA ALA A 26 -22.03 17.42 -20.14
C ALA A 26 -22.61 16.15 -19.50
N ALA A 27 -23.86 16.15 -19.14
CA ALA A 27 -24.60 14.89 -18.96
C ALA A 27 -24.63 14.20 -20.35
N GLY A 28 -23.94 13.04 -20.46
CA GLY A 28 -23.93 12.19 -21.66
C GLY A 28 -22.56 11.90 -22.27
N ARG A 29 -21.44 12.34 -21.68
CA ARG A 29 -20.10 12.15 -22.26
C ARG A 29 -19.11 11.36 -21.41
N GLU A 30 -19.56 10.63 -20.41
CA GLU A 30 -18.65 9.77 -19.62
C GLU A 30 -18.22 8.56 -20.43
N LEU A 31 -16.92 8.17 -20.27
CA LEU A 31 -16.41 6.92 -20.84
C LEU A 31 -17.14 5.74 -20.17
N PRO A 32 -17.46 4.67 -20.94
CA PRO A 32 -18.15 3.49 -20.40
C PRO A 32 -17.20 2.62 -19.59
N TRP A 33 -16.73 3.11 -18.45
CA TRP A 33 -15.85 2.38 -17.56
C TRP A 33 -16.46 1.05 -17.11
N GLN A 34 -15.67 -0.01 -17.18
CA GLN A 34 -16.04 -1.34 -16.70
C GLN A 34 -15.10 -1.76 -15.58
N GLU A 35 -15.58 -2.62 -14.71
CA GLU A 35 -14.73 -3.25 -13.70
C GLU A 35 -13.71 -4.18 -14.35
N PHE A 36 -12.51 -4.23 -13.76
CA PHE A 36 -11.46 -5.14 -14.20
C PHE A 36 -11.87 -6.59 -13.94
N GLY A 37 -11.90 -7.42 -15.01
CA GLY A 37 -12.27 -8.83 -14.92
C GLY A 37 -12.29 -9.55 -16.26
N ALA A 38 -12.36 -10.87 -16.23
CA ALA A 38 -12.31 -11.74 -17.42
C ALA A 38 -13.33 -11.39 -18.51
N SER A 39 -14.53 -10.93 -18.11
CA SER A 39 -15.60 -10.57 -19.05
C SER A 39 -15.19 -9.44 -19.99
N ALA A 40 -14.45 -8.46 -19.50
CA ALA A 40 -13.97 -7.33 -20.29
C ALA A 40 -12.92 -7.76 -21.33
N PHE A 41 -12.03 -8.69 -20.99
CA PHE A 41 -11.08 -9.28 -21.94
C PHE A 41 -11.79 -10.08 -23.04
N ALA A 42 -12.81 -10.87 -22.67
CA ALA A 42 -13.63 -11.58 -23.64
C ALA A 42 -14.35 -10.61 -24.59
N GLN A 43 -14.92 -9.54 -24.08
CA GLN A 43 -15.56 -8.50 -24.87
C GLN A 43 -14.57 -7.81 -25.81
N ALA A 44 -13.36 -7.47 -25.32
CA ALA A 44 -12.31 -6.85 -26.13
C ALA A 44 -11.90 -7.77 -27.29
N LYS A 45 -11.76 -9.06 -27.02
CA LYS A 45 -11.45 -10.08 -28.04
C LYS A 45 -12.54 -10.17 -29.11
N GLN A 46 -13.81 -10.24 -28.68
CA GLN A 46 -14.95 -10.30 -29.60
C GLN A 46 -15.08 -9.03 -30.46
N ALA A 47 -14.88 -7.85 -29.86
CA ALA A 47 -14.98 -6.56 -30.54
C ALA A 47 -13.72 -6.21 -31.36
N GLY A 48 -12.66 -6.99 -31.23
CA GLY A 48 -11.37 -6.69 -31.85
C GLY A 48 -10.77 -5.36 -31.35
N ARG A 49 -10.91 -5.05 -30.06
CA ARG A 49 -10.42 -3.80 -29.43
C ARG A 49 -9.29 -4.08 -28.46
N LEU A 50 -8.43 -3.10 -28.22
CA LEU A 50 -7.49 -3.11 -27.12
C LEU A 50 -8.21 -2.79 -25.79
N LEU A 51 -7.52 -2.92 -24.67
CA LEU A 51 -8.02 -2.48 -23.37
C LEU A 51 -7.12 -1.36 -22.83
N LEU A 52 -7.74 -0.40 -22.16
CA LEU A 52 -7.06 0.56 -21.30
C LEU A 52 -7.48 0.26 -19.87
N LEU A 53 -6.53 -0.10 -19.02
CA LEU A 53 -6.74 -0.29 -17.60
C LEU A 53 -6.21 0.94 -16.85
N ASP A 54 -7.10 1.60 -16.12
CA ASP A 54 -6.80 2.72 -15.25
C ASP A 54 -6.84 2.24 -13.80
N CYS A 55 -5.66 2.13 -13.18
CA CYS A 55 -5.51 1.77 -11.78
C CYS A 55 -5.56 3.04 -10.94
N VAL A 56 -6.60 3.19 -10.16
CA VAL A 56 -6.92 4.41 -9.40
C VAL A 56 -7.18 4.10 -7.93
N ALA A 57 -7.26 5.14 -7.09
CA ALA A 57 -7.80 5.05 -5.75
C ALA A 57 -8.77 6.19 -5.49
N THR A 58 -9.75 5.96 -4.63
CA THR A 58 -10.78 6.97 -4.32
C THR A 58 -10.24 8.23 -3.66
N TRP A 59 -9.09 8.14 -3.01
CA TRP A 59 -8.38 9.22 -2.32
C TRP A 59 -7.38 9.97 -3.19
N CYS A 60 -7.12 9.52 -4.42
CA CYS A 60 -5.99 9.94 -5.23
C CYS A 60 -6.28 11.26 -5.97
N HIS A 61 -5.66 12.36 -5.51
CA HIS A 61 -5.77 13.69 -6.13
C HIS A 61 -5.49 13.66 -7.64
N TRP A 62 -4.36 13.06 -8.07
CA TRP A 62 -4.00 13.02 -9.49
C TRP A 62 -4.91 12.15 -10.35
N CYS A 63 -5.59 11.17 -9.75
CA CYS A 63 -6.65 10.41 -10.44
C CYS A 63 -7.84 11.33 -10.74
N HIS A 64 -8.25 12.17 -9.77
CA HIS A 64 -9.31 13.15 -9.96
C HIS A 64 -8.92 14.19 -11.01
N VAL A 65 -7.68 14.71 -10.99
CA VAL A 65 -7.18 15.62 -12.02
C VAL A 65 -7.26 14.99 -13.41
N MET A 66 -6.85 13.72 -13.54
CA MET A 66 -6.89 13.00 -14.82
C MET A 66 -8.33 12.76 -15.32
N ASP A 67 -9.25 12.47 -14.40
CA ASP A 67 -10.68 12.35 -14.73
C ASP A 67 -11.28 13.65 -15.27
N GLU A 68 -10.93 14.77 -14.64
CA GLU A 68 -11.50 16.08 -15.00
C GLU A 68 -10.84 16.73 -16.22
N THR A 69 -9.65 16.32 -16.59
CA THR A 69 -8.88 16.91 -17.70
C THR A 69 -8.70 15.92 -18.86
N THR A 70 -7.91 14.89 -18.68
CA THR A 70 -7.47 13.98 -19.74
C THR A 70 -8.60 13.12 -20.28
N TYR A 71 -9.40 12.52 -19.40
CA TYR A 71 -10.52 11.67 -19.81
C TYR A 71 -11.75 12.49 -20.28
N ARG A 72 -11.77 13.82 -20.10
CA ARG A 72 -12.77 14.72 -20.69
C ARG A 72 -12.36 15.31 -22.04
N ASP A 73 -11.11 15.17 -22.44
CA ASP A 73 -10.64 15.63 -23.74
C ASP A 73 -11.41 14.93 -24.89
N PRO A 74 -12.00 15.68 -25.84
CA PRO A 74 -12.80 15.09 -26.90
C PRO A 74 -12.03 14.11 -27.80
N GLY A 75 -10.74 14.37 -28.06
CA GLY A 75 -9.88 13.50 -28.87
C GLY A 75 -9.59 12.18 -28.15
N VAL A 76 -9.28 12.25 -26.85
CA VAL A 76 -9.09 11.06 -26.00
C VAL A 76 -10.36 10.22 -25.95
N GLN A 77 -11.50 10.85 -25.69
CA GLN A 77 -12.80 10.16 -25.66
C GLN A 77 -13.15 9.48 -26.97
N ALA A 78 -12.98 10.17 -28.10
CA ALA A 78 -13.26 9.61 -29.41
C ALA A 78 -12.40 8.35 -29.68
N LEU A 79 -11.11 8.43 -29.41
CA LEU A 79 -10.18 7.34 -29.65
C LEU A 79 -10.46 6.14 -28.74
N LEU A 80 -10.70 6.39 -27.44
CA LEU A 80 -11.03 5.34 -26.48
C LEU A 80 -12.36 4.64 -26.82
N ARG A 81 -13.42 5.40 -27.12
CA ARG A 81 -14.73 4.82 -27.52
C ARG A 81 -14.65 3.96 -28.78
N GLN A 82 -13.80 4.34 -29.74
CA GLN A 82 -13.68 3.63 -31.01
C GLN A 82 -12.86 2.37 -30.91
N HIS A 83 -11.73 2.40 -30.20
CA HIS A 83 -10.69 1.36 -30.30
C HIS A 83 -10.40 0.61 -29.02
N PHE A 84 -10.92 1.05 -27.86
CA PHE A 84 -10.60 0.44 -26.56
C PHE A 84 -11.85 0.02 -25.78
N ILE A 85 -11.70 -0.99 -24.97
CA ILE A 85 -12.53 -1.26 -23.81
C ILE A 85 -11.82 -0.62 -22.62
N VAL A 86 -12.50 0.29 -21.92
CA VAL A 86 -11.92 1.03 -20.79
C VAL A 86 -12.28 0.36 -19.49
N LEU A 87 -11.26 0.04 -18.70
CA LEU A 87 -11.34 -0.64 -17.41
C LEU A 87 -10.85 0.27 -16.31
N ARG A 88 -11.53 0.24 -15.19
CA ARG A 88 -11.09 0.91 -13.98
C ARG A 88 -10.94 -0.10 -12.84
N ALA A 89 -9.85 0.00 -12.10
CA ALA A 89 -9.61 -0.82 -10.93
C ALA A 89 -9.20 0.06 -9.75
N ASP A 90 -9.94 -0.07 -8.65
CA ASP A 90 -9.55 0.51 -7.38
C ASP A 90 -8.45 -0.35 -6.76
N VAL A 91 -7.27 0.24 -6.55
CA VAL A 91 -6.09 -0.46 -6.03
C VAL A 91 -6.24 -0.85 -4.57
N ASP A 92 -7.09 -0.16 -3.81
CA ASP A 92 -7.43 -0.55 -2.44
C ASP A 92 -8.32 -1.80 -2.45
N ALA A 93 -9.21 -1.95 -3.41
CA ALA A 93 -10.01 -3.16 -3.59
C ALA A 93 -9.20 -4.34 -4.19
N ARG A 94 -8.11 -4.04 -4.93
CA ARG A 94 -7.30 -4.99 -5.69
C ARG A 94 -5.81 -4.90 -5.32
N PRO A 95 -5.41 -5.41 -4.14
CA PRO A 95 -4.02 -5.35 -3.70
C PRO A 95 -3.04 -6.10 -4.61
N ASP A 96 -3.51 -7.06 -5.41
CA ASP A 96 -2.71 -7.72 -6.45
C ASP A 96 -2.33 -6.77 -7.61
N LEU A 97 -3.23 -5.87 -8.00
CA LEU A 97 -2.93 -4.81 -8.97
C LEU A 97 -2.08 -3.73 -8.33
N SER A 98 -2.35 -3.38 -7.07
CA SER A 98 -1.49 -2.48 -6.30
C SER A 98 -0.05 -2.97 -6.29
N ALA A 99 0.21 -4.19 -5.84
CA ALA A 99 1.55 -4.78 -5.81
C ALA A 99 2.21 -4.90 -7.19
N ARG A 100 1.43 -5.05 -8.26
CA ARG A 100 1.96 -5.12 -9.64
C ARG A 100 2.40 -3.76 -10.17
N TYR A 101 1.67 -2.69 -9.82
CA TYR A 101 1.83 -1.36 -10.42
C TYR A 101 2.25 -0.26 -9.44
N GLU A 102 2.48 -0.56 -8.15
CA GLU A 102 2.85 0.43 -7.12
C GLU A 102 4.07 1.29 -7.49
N ASN A 103 5.06 0.70 -8.16
CA ASN A 103 6.26 1.41 -8.63
C ASN A 103 5.96 2.45 -9.73
N TRP A 104 4.73 2.45 -10.27
CA TRP A 104 4.26 3.40 -11.28
C TRP A 104 3.51 4.59 -10.65
N GLY A 105 3.23 4.55 -9.34
CA GLY A 105 2.40 5.56 -8.66
C GLY A 105 0.96 5.58 -9.20
N TRP A 106 0.14 6.46 -8.64
CA TRP A 106 -1.27 6.57 -9.01
C TRP A 106 -1.60 7.92 -9.64
N PRO A 107 -2.45 7.97 -10.71
CA PRO A 107 -2.98 6.81 -11.44
C PRO A 107 -1.89 6.02 -12.17
N ALA A 108 -2.09 4.72 -12.40
CA ALA A 108 -1.26 3.92 -13.29
C ALA A 108 -2.09 3.48 -14.50
N THR A 109 -1.72 3.96 -15.68
CA THR A 109 -2.42 3.63 -16.94
C THR A 109 -1.71 2.50 -17.66
N VAL A 110 -2.43 1.42 -17.97
CA VAL A 110 -1.88 0.24 -18.66
C VAL A 110 -2.69 -0.03 -19.93
N ILE A 111 -2.00 -0.17 -21.07
CA ILE A 111 -2.61 -0.55 -22.35
C ILE A 111 -2.35 -2.04 -22.59
N LEU A 112 -3.41 -2.79 -22.87
CA LEU A 112 -3.39 -4.24 -22.94
C LEU A 112 -3.96 -4.76 -24.26
N THR A 113 -3.45 -5.91 -24.71
CA THR A 113 -4.13 -6.70 -25.75
C THR A 113 -5.31 -7.47 -25.16
N PRO A 114 -6.24 -7.97 -26.00
CA PRO A 114 -7.32 -8.84 -25.53
C PRO A 114 -6.85 -10.15 -24.86
N GLU A 115 -5.64 -10.57 -25.15
CA GLU A 115 -4.97 -11.73 -24.54
C GLU A 115 -4.26 -11.37 -23.23
N GLY A 116 -4.33 -10.10 -22.79
CA GLY A 116 -3.76 -9.61 -21.55
C GLY A 116 -2.24 -9.37 -21.59
N ALA A 117 -1.65 -9.15 -22.77
CA ALA A 117 -0.27 -8.69 -22.87
C ALA A 117 -0.19 -7.17 -22.71
N GLU A 118 0.81 -6.68 -21.97
CA GLU A 118 1.05 -5.25 -21.76
C GLU A 118 1.73 -4.64 -23.00
N LEU A 119 1.07 -3.68 -23.65
CA LEU A 119 1.63 -2.88 -24.75
C LEU A 119 2.29 -1.59 -24.27
N GLY A 120 1.86 -1.06 -23.14
CA GLY A 120 2.43 0.15 -22.54
C GLY A 120 1.96 0.33 -21.10
N LYS A 121 2.85 0.94 -20.30
CA LYS A 121 2.57 1.33 -18.90
C LYS A 121 3.03 2.75 -18.69
N PHE A 122 2.21 3.55 -18.03
CA PHE A 122 2.45 4.97 -17.83
C PHE A 122 2.24 5.33 -16.38
N ARG A 123 3.11 6.21 -15.89
CA ARG A 123 3.20 6.58 -14.49
C ARG A 123 2.52 7.91 -14.22
N GLY A 124 1.61 7.92 -13.24
CA GLY A 124 1.00 9.13 -12.75
C GLY A 124 0.11 9.83 -13.78
N TYR A 125 -0.15 11.09 -13.54
CA TYR A 125 -0.96 11.93 -14.40
C TYR A 125 -0.38 12.06 -15.82
N LEU A 126 -1.21 11.83 -16.82
CA LEU A 126 -0.91 12.02 -18.24
C LEU A 126 -1.76 13.16 -18.79
N ARG A 127 -1.14 14.13 -19.47
CA ARG A 127 -1.88 15.13 -20.22
C ARG A 127 -2.58 14.52 -21.43
N PRO A 128 -3.66 15.15 -21.96
CA PRO A 128 -4.40 14.62 -23.12
C PRO A 128 -3.52 14.21 -24.29
N GLN A 129 -2.55 15.05 -24.69
CA GLN A 129 -1.65 14.76 -25.80
C GLN A 129 -0.70 13.59 -25.53
N GLU A 130 -0.28 13.41 -24.28
CA GLU A 130 0.58 12.30 -23.88
C GLU A 130 -0.19 10.97 -23.95
N LEU A 131 -1.43 10.95 -23.46
CA LEU A 131 -2.29 9.79 -23.57
C LEU A 131 -2.65 9.48 -25.03
N LEU A 132 -3.03 10.48 -25.85
CA LEU A 132 -3.28 10.29 -27.28
C LEU A 132 -2.07 9.67 -28.00
N SER A 133 -0.86 10.17 -27.74
CA SER A 133 0.37 9.60 -28.31
C SER A 133 0.58 8.14 -27.90
N ALA A 134 0.34 7.81 -26.63
CA ALA A 134 0.43 6.45 -26.12
C ALA A 134 -0.58 5.50 -26.78
N LEU A 135 -1.84 5.95 -26.92
CA LEU A 135 -2.92 5.18 -27.55
C LEU A 135 -2.62 4.92 -29.05
N HIS A 136 -2.17 5.93 -29.77
CA HIS A 136 -1.77 5.75 -31.19
C HIS A 136 -0.59 4.80 -31.35
N THR A 137 0.40 4.88 -30.44
CA THR A 137 1.55 3.95 -30.45
C THR A 137 1.09 2.52 -30.25
N ALA A 138 0.20 2.27 -29.28
CA ALA A 138 -0.34 0.94 -29.02
C ALA A 138 -1.17 0.39 -30.20
N LEU A 139 -1.99 1.22 -30.85
CA LEU A 139 -2.74 0.83 -32.05
C LEU A 139 -1.80 0.48 -33.21
N SER A 140 -0.72 1.25 -33.37
CA SER A 140 0.30 0.99 -34.41
C SER A 140 1.12 -0.27 -34.13
N ALA A 141 1.44 -0.57 -32.88
CA ALA A 141 2.14 -1.78 -32.47
C ALA A 141 1.31 -3.04 -32.74
N ARG A 142 -0.01 -2.96 -32.51
CA ARG A 142 -0.95 -4.04 -32.83
C ARG A 142 -0.97 -4.35 -34.34
N ALA A 143 -0.84 -3.34 -35.19
CA ALA A 143 -0.86 -3.52 -36.65
C ALA A 143 0.39 -4.23 -37.19
N LYS A 144 1.47 -4.32 -36.41
CA LYS A 144 2.76 -4.88 -36.81
C LYS A 144 3.01 -6.33 -36.36
N ASP A 145 1.99 -7.03 -35.81
CA ASP A 145 2.12 -8.37 -35.21
C ASP A 145 3.29 -8.52 -34.21
N SER A 146 2.92 -8.50 -32.98
CA SER A 146 3.53 -9.04 -31.77
C SER A 146 4.91 -9.71 -31.92
N ALA A 147 5.95 -8.95 -31.75
CA ALA A 147 7.15 -9.51 -31.17
C ALA A 147 6.89 -9.69 -29.66
N THR A 148 6.83 -10.92 -29.20
CA THR A 148 6.92 -11.30 -27.80
C THR A 148 8.02 -10.48 -27.14
N SER A 149 7.67 -9.75 -26.07
CA SER A 149 8.71 -9.16 -25.21
C SER A 149 9.66 -10.29 -24.79
N PRO A 150 10.95 -10.20 -25.08
CA PRO A 150 11.90 -11.18 -24.61
C PRO A 150 11.88 -11.12 -23.08
N ALA A 151 11.60 -12.24 -22.43
CA ALA A 151 12.00 -12.41 -21.06
C ALA A 151 13.49 -12.08 -20.99
N MET A 152 13.85 -11.04 -20.26
CA MET A 152 15.26 -10.71 -20.02
C MET A 152 15.86 -11.87 -19.23
N GLY A 153 16.48 -12.79 -19.95
CA GLY A 153 17.30 -13.87 -19.40
C GLY A 153 18.61 -13.30 -18.87
N GLY A 154 18.56 -12.60 -17.75
CA GLY A 154 19.73 -12.36 -16.93
C GLY A 154 19.99 -13.61 -16.08
N LEU A 155 21.25 -13.92 -15.80
CA LEU A 155 21.64 -14.89 -14.79
C LEU A 155 20.96 -14.48 -13.48
N ILE A 156 19.88 -15.18 -13.12
CA ILE A 156 19.18 -14.97 -11.84
C ILE A 156 20.08 -15.65 -10.80
N GLU A 157 20.87 -14.85 -10.09
CA GLU A 157 21.54 -15.33 -8.88
C GLU A 157 20.46 -15.82 -7.93
N GLY A 158 20.55 -17.09 -7.54
CA GLY A 158 19.60 -17.72 -6.64
C GLY A 158 19.61 -17.06 -5.27
N PRO A 159 18.62 -17.39 -4.40
CA PRO A 159 18.59 -16.91 -3.03
C PRO A 159 19.80 -17.42 -2.24
N LEU A 160 20.22 -16.63 -1.26
CA LEU A 160 21.33 -16.98 -0.39
C LEU A 160 20.95 -18.14 0.55
N PRO A 161 21.89 -19.04 0.86
CA PRO A 161 21.65 -20.04 1.87
C PRO A 161 21.41 -19.39 3.24
N LEU A 162 20.58 -19.99 4.08
CA LEU A 162 20.17 -19.45 5.38
C LEU A 162 21.35 -18.98 6.25
N ALA A 163 22.47 -19.73 6.23
CA ALA A 163 23.69 -19.38 6.96
C ALA A 163 24.33 -18.06 6.48
N ALA A 164 24.13 -17.67 5.22
CA ALA A 164 24.69 -16.45 4.66
C ALA A 164 23.87 -15.20 5.00
N LEU A 165 22.61 -15.35 5.44
CA LEU A 165 21.74 -14.20 5.77
C LEU A 165 22.32 -13.35 6.91
N ALA A 166 23.08 -13.95 7.83
CA ALA A 166 23.75 -13.21 8.91
C ALA A 166 24.76 -12.16 8.41
N TRP A 167 25.30 -12.33 7.19
CA TRP A 167 26.22 -11.40 6.55
C TRP A 167 25.53 -10.33 5.73
N LEU A 168 24.24 -10.52 5.44
CA LEU A 168 23.45 -9.59 4.66
C LEU A 168 23.10 -8.31 5.45
N GLY A 169 22.86 -8.46 6.76
CA GLY A 169 22.43 -7.37 7.62
C GLY A 169 23.26 -6.09 7.53
N PRO A 170 24.63 -6.17 7.67
CA PRO A 170 25.48 -4.99 7.53
C PRO A 170 25.38 -4.29 6.17
N GLN A 171 25.16 -5.04 5.09
CA GLN A 171 25.01 -4.47 3.74
C GLN A 171 23.67 -3.75 3.58
N LEU A 172 22.59 -4.33 4.12
CA LEU A 172 21.27 -3.71 4.13
C LEU A 172 21.25 -2.45 5.00
N LEU A 173 21.89 -2.48 6.17
CA LEU A 173 22.04 -1.32 7.05
C LEU A 173 22.78 -0.18 6.33
N LEU A 174 23.87 -0.51 5.63
CA LEU A 174 24.61 0.49 4.85
C LEU A 174 23.72 1.18 3.80
N ARG A 175 22.86 0.42 3.12
CA ARG A 175 21.92 0.98 2.14
C ARG A 175 20.87 1.89 2.81
N ILE A 176 20.37 1.51 3.98
CA ILE A 176 19.46 2.35 4.77
C ILE A 176 20.18 3.64 5.21
N ASP A 177 21.44 3.54 5.66
CA ASP A 177 22.25 4.69 6.02
C ASP A 177 22.49 5.64 4.84
N GLN A 178 22.80 5.11 3.66
CA GLN A 178 23.00 5.89 2.45
C GLN A 178 21.74 6.63 1.94
N ALA A 179 20.57 6.10 2.27
CA ALA A 179 19.29 6.71 1.91
C ALA A 179 18.85 7.79 2.92
N TYR A 180 19.51 7.90 4.08
CA TYR A 180 19.18 8.89 5.09
C TYR A 180 19.60 10.29 4.64
N ASP A 181 18.77 11.27 4.91
CA ASP A 181 19.02 12.68 4.65
C ASP A 181 19.39 13.37 5.97
N ASP A 182 20.67 13.67 6.12
CA ASP A 182 21.19 14.28 7.34
C ASP A 182 20.74 15.75 7.52
N GLU A 183 20.33 16.43 6.43
CA GLU A 183 19.87 17.82 6.46
C GLU A 183 18.38 17.91 6.81
N ALA A 184 17.52 17.29 6.01
CA ALA A 184 16.07 17.36 6.20
C ALA A 184 15.55 16.33 7.22
N GLY A 185 16.34 15.33 7.56
CA GLY A 185 15.91 14.15 8.32
C GLY A 185 15.06 13.19 7.50
N GLY A 186 15.04 11.93 7.94
CA GLY A 186 14.28 10.88 7.25
C GLY A 186 14.99 10.28 6.04
N TRP A 187 14.33 9.36 5.35
CA TRP A 187 14.88 8.62 4.23
C TRP A 187 14.24 9.05 2.92
N GLY A 188 15.04 9.07 1.86
CA GLY A 188 14.64 9.55 0.53
C GLY A 188 15.00 11.01 0.29
N GLN A 189 15.49 11.31 -0.93
CA GLN A 189 15.97 12.63 -1.33
C GLN A 189 14.91 13.49 -2.04
N ARG A 190 13.89 12.86 -2.63
CA ARG A 190 12.86 13.56 -3.43
C ARG A 190 11.53 13.65 -2.71
N HIS A 191 11.15 12.56 -2.05
CA HIS A 191 9.91 12.47 -1.31
C HIS A 191 10.21 12.14 0.14
N LYS A 192 9.53 12.80 1.04
CA LYS A 192 9.57 12.53 2.48
C LYS A 192 8.26 11.90 2.89
N MET A 193 8.35 10.78 3.59
CA MET A 193 7.17 10.10 4.14
C MET A 193 7.50 9.50 5.50
N ALA A 194 6.47 9.29 6.28
CA ALA A 194 6.62 8.71 7.61
C ALA A 194 6.86 7.20 7.53
N LEU A 195 8.13 6.80 7.53
CA LEU A 195 8.61 5.44 7.34
C LEU A 195 8.79 4.72 8.68
N GLY A 196 7.70 4.16 9.23
CA GLY A 196 7.71 3.50 10.54
C GLY A 196 8.73 2.37 10.69
N ALA A 197 8.97 1.56 9.65
CA ALA A 197 9.95 0.49 9.68
C ALA A 197 11.38 1.01 9.84
N HIS A 198 11.74 2.12 9.20
CA HIS A 198 13.06 2.72 9.35
C HIS A 198 13.25 3.25 10.78
N ILE A 199 12.24 3.90 11.34
CA ILE A 199 12.26 4.31 12.75
C ILE A 199 12.45 3.10 13.67
N GLU A 200 11.75 1.98 13.42
CA GLU A 200 11.93 0.75 14.22
C GLU A 200 13.35 0.17 14.09
N VAL A 201 13.94 0.18 12.89
CA VAL A 201 15.35 -0.24 12.68
C VAL A 201 16.29 0.64 13.51
N GLU A 202 16.16 1.95 13.44
CA GLU A 202 17.04 2.86 14.20
C GLU A 202 16.81 2.74 15.71
N LEU A 203 15.59 2.52 16.19
CA LEU A 203 15.32 2.24 17.59
C LEU A 203 16.00 0.95 18.06
N ARG A 204 15.99 -0.12 17.25
CA ARG A 204 16.70 -1.36 17.57
C ARG A 204 18.23 -1.18 17.59
N ARG A 205 18.79 -0.43 16.64
CA ARG A 205 20.21 -0.04 16.65
C ARG A 205 20.56 0.74 17.92
N ALA A 206 19.77 1.73 18.28
CA ALA A 206 19.96 2.52 19.50
C ALA A 206 19.90 1.64 20.77
N ALA A 207 19.04 0.65 20.82
CA ALA A 207 18.97 -0.33 21.93
C ALA A 207 20.25 -1.18 22.03
N HIS A 208 21.03 -1.31 20.94
CA HIS A 208 22.32 -1.98 20.90
C HIS A 208 23.53 -1.02 21.05
N GLY A 209 23.27 0.24 21.46
CA GLY A 209 24.30 1.22 21.80
C GLY A 209 24.69 2.19 20.68
N ASP A 210 23.98 2.21 19.55
CA ASP A 210 24.22 3.17 18.48
C ASP A 210 23.55 4.53 18.81
N ALA A 211 24.35 5.47 19.29
CA ALA A 211 23.87 6.82 19.66
C ALA A 211 23.41 7.64 18.45
N GLN A 212 24.03 7.45 17.27
CA GLN A 212 23.65 8.13 16.04
C GLN A 212 22.25 7.70 15.59
N ALA A 213 21.92 6.41 15.72
CA ALA A 213 20.60 5.89 15.40
C ALA A 213 19.50 6.61 16.21
N LEU A 214 19.72 6.83 17.51
CA LEU A 214 18.75 7.57 18.32
C LEU A 214 18.63 9.04 17.91
N ALA A 215 19.74 9.67 17.51
CA ALA A 215 19.72 11.05 16.99
C ALA A 215 18.88 11.14 15.70
N ARG A 216 19.03 10.18 14.79
CA ARG A 216 18.24 10.09 13.56
C ARG A 216 16.75 9.90 13.84
N VAL A 217 16.39 9.05 14.81
CA VAL A 217 14.99 8.90 15.25
C VAL A 217 14.41 10.25 15.68
N ARG A 218 15.13 10.99 16.55
CA ARG A 218 14.68 12.29 17.04
C ARG A 218 14.52 13.32 15.93
N GLN A 219 15.52 13.44 15.05
CA GLN A 219 15.49 14.35 13.93
C GLN A 219 14.33 14.04 12.99
N THR A 220 14.17 12.76 12.60
CA THR A 220 13.11 12.34 11.69
C THR A 220 11.72 12.55 12.29
N LEU A 221 11.47 12.11 13.53
CA LEU A 221 10.17 12.25 14.19
C LEU A 221 9.81 13.73 14.44
N GLN A 222 10.80 14.59 14.65
CA GLN A 222 10.56 16.03 14.75
C GLN A 222 10.20 16.63 13.38
N ALA A 223 10.94 16.29 12.33
CA ALA A 223 10.71 16.82 10.98
C ALA A 223 9.39 16.35 10.37
N GLN A 224 9.06 15.07 10.52
CA GLN A 224 7.81 14.51 9.96
C GLN A 224 6.51 15.07 10.58
N ARG A 225 6.60 15.83 11.68
CA ARG A 225 5.43 16.53 12.24
C ARG A 225 4.82 17.54 11.26
N ALA A 226 5.58 18.01 10.27
CA ALA A 226 5.04 18.82 9.18
C ALA A 226 3.99 18.08 8.34
N LEU A 227 4.00 16.74 8.37
CA LEU A 227 2.96 15.91 7.76
C LEU A 227 1.76 15.65 8.69
N TYR A 228 1.73 16.16 9.92
CA TYR A 228 0.60 15.95 10.82
C TYR A 228 -0.42 17.06 10.66
N ASP A 229 -1.68 16.69 10.47
CA ASP A 229 -2.77 17.67 10.43
C ASP A 229 -2.92 18.36 11.80
N PRO A 230 -2.65 19.67 11.89
CA PRO A 230 -2.73 20.39 13.14
C PRO A 230 -4.14 20.52 13.69
N THR A 231 -5.16 20.44 12.83
CA THR A 231 -6.57 20.68 13.18
C THR A 231 -7.28 19.41 13.62
N TRP A 232 -7.22 18.35 12.78
CA TRP A 232 -7.97 17.12 13.03
C TRP A 232 -7.11 15.95 13.48
N GLY A 233 -5.78 16.08 13.43
CA GLY A 233 -4.87 14.97 13.62
C GLY A 233 -4.79 14.07 12.39
N GLY A 234 -4.08 12.95 12.55
CA GLY A 234 -3.75 12.08 11.44
C GLY A 234 -2.52 12.58 10.67
N VAL A 235 -2.04 11.75 9.76
CA VAL A 235 -0.81 11.95 8.99
C VAL A 235 -1.15 12.02 7.53
N TYR A 236 -0.67 13.03 6.82
CA TYR A 236 -0.72 13.14 5.38
C TYR A 236 0.20 12.10 4.73
N GLN A 237 -0.02 11.80 3.46
CA GLN A 237 0.61 10.66 2.80
C GLN A 237 2.13 10.83 2.66
N TYR A 238 2.59 11.90 2.04
CA TYR A 238 4.01 12.22 1.84
C TYR A 238 4.19 13.69 1.49
N SER A 239 5.46 14.14 1.43
CA SER A 239 5.84 15.47 0.93
C SER A 239 6.72 15.33 -0.30
N THR A 240 6.58 16.25 -1.24
CA THR A 240 7.40 16.39 -2.45
C THR A 240 8.54 17.40 -2.24
N GLY A 241 9.39 17.60 -3.27
CA GLY A 241 10.43 18.62 -3.24
C GLY A 241 11.66 18.30 -2.39
N GLY A 242 11.74 17.13 -1.75
CA GLY A 242 12.87 16.71 -0.93
C GLY A 242 12.81 17.19 0.52
N ASP A 243 11.79 17.96 0.89
CA ASP A 243 11.55 18.43 2.26
C ASP A 243 10.21 17.92 2.81
N TRP A 244 9.80 18.40 4.00
CA TRP A 244 8.58 17.99 4.67
C TRP A 244 7.40 18.97 4.50
N ASN A 245 7.55 20.05 3.70
CA ASN A 245 6.65 21.20 3.71
C ASN A 245 5.67 21.24 2.53
N HIS A 246 5.71 20.24 1.64
CA HIS A 246 4.84 20.16 0.47
C HIS A 246 3.98 18.88 0.53
N PRO A 247 3.05 18.78 1.52
CA PRO A 247 2.31 17.56 1.78
C PRO A 247 1.29 17.24 0.68
N HIS A 248 1.16 15.97 0.37
CA HIS A 248 0.00 15.37 -0.25
C HIS A 248 -0.98 14.98 0.86
N PHE A 249 -2.18 15.56 0.81
CA PHE A 249 -3.10 15.62 1.95
C PHE A 249 -3.96 14.37 2.16
N GLU A 250 -3.83 13.36 1.32
CA GLU A 250 -4.48 12.07 1.50
C GLU A 250 -4.12 11.44 2.86
N LYS A 251 -5.10 10.91 3.56
CA LYS A 251 -4.89 10.23 4.85
C LYS A 251 -5.28 8.76 4.74
N LEU A 252 -4.29 7.91 4.53
CA LEU A 252 -4.48 6.48 4.34
C LEU A 252 -4.29 5.72 5.65
N LEU A 253 -5.16 4.77 5.96
CA LEU A 253 -5.11 3.98 7.19
C LEU A 253 -3.76 3.29 7.42
N PRO A 254 -3.08 2.68 6.42
CA PRO A 254 -1.77 2.09 6.63
C PRO A 254 -0.69 3.09 7.09
N PHE A 255 -0.72 4.33 6.62
CA PHE A 255 0.21 5.37 7.07
C PHE A 255 -0.06 5.77 8.51
N GLN A 256 -1.33 5.93 8.90
CA GLN A 256 -1.71 6.23 10.27
C GLN A 256 -1.19 5.17 11.23
N THR A 257 -1.44 3.90 10.91
CA THR A 257 -1.14 2.77 11.78
C THR A 257 0.36 2.54 11.97
N ARG A 258 1.15 2.66 10.88
CA ARG A 258 2.61 2.57 10.93
C ARG A 258 3.23 3.68 11.79
N ASN A 259 2.66 4.89 11.73
CA ASN A 259 3.08 6.00 12.57
C ASN A 259 2.76 5.77 14.05
N ILE A 260 1.55 5.30 14.36
CA ILE A 260 1.16 4.95 15.73
C ILE A 260 2.15 3.93 16.31
N GLU A 261 2.47 2.84 15.58
CA GLU A 261 3.42 1.83 16.06
C GLU A 261 4.82 2.42 16.29
N ALA A 262 5.34 3.21 15.34
CA ALA A 262 6.66 3.82 15.44
C ALA A 262 6.78 4.78 16.63
N LEU A 263 5.80 5.67 16.79
CA LEU A 263 5.73 6.64 17.89
C LEU A 263 5.57 5.95 19.26
N ALA A 264 4.73 4.90 19.35
CA ALA A 264 4.58 4.12 20.58
C ALA A 264 5.90 3.45 20.99
N ARG A 265 6.65 2.89 20.02
CA ARG A 265 7.97 2.28 20.29
C ARG A 265 9.01 3.35 20.66
N ALA A 266 9.02 4.50 19.98
CA ALA A 266 9.90 5.61 20.31
C ALA A 266 9.64 6.12 21.74
N PHE A 267 8.37 6.32 22.13
CA PHE A 267 8.02 6.67 23.50
C PHE A 267 8.46 5.61 24.52
N LYS A 268 8.22 4.33 24.23
CA LYS A 268 8.63 3.23 25.12
C LYS A 268 10.14 3.24 25.40
N GLN A 269 10.95 3.58 24.40
CA GLN A 269 12.41 3.54 24.52
C GLN A 269 13.01 4.83 25.09
N THR A 270 12.42 6.01 24.79
CA THR A 270 12.99 7.31 25.13
C THR A 270 12.31 7.96 26.34
N GLY A 271 11.04 7.64 26.61
CA GLY A 271 10.21 8.34 27.57
C GLY A 271 9.75 9.74 27.10
N GLU A 272 10.05 10.15 25.88
CA GLU A 272 9.69 11.47 25.35
C GLU A 272 8.18 11.58 25.12
N ARG A 273 7.50 12.30 25.98
CA ARG A 273 6.04 12.44 26.03
C ARG A 273 5.43 12.89 24.70
N SER A 274 6.12 13.72 23.97
CA SER A 274 5.66 14.22 22.67
C SER A 274 5.32 13.12 21.66
N TYR A 275 6.05 11.99 21.68
CA TYR A 275 5.76 10.85 20.80
C TYR A 275 4.46 10.16 21.16
N LEU A 276 4.18 10.03 22.47
CA LEU A 276 2.91 9.49 22.92
C LEU A 276 1.74 10.41 22.54
N ASP A 277 1.90 11.73 22.73
CA ASP A 277 0.86 12.70 22.40
C ASP A 277 0.55 12.70 20.89
N ASP A 278 1.57 12.62 20.04
CA ASP A 278 1.39 12.50 18.60
C ASP A 278 0.68 11.18 18.21
N ALA A 279 1.07 10.04 18.80
CA ALA A 279 0.41 8.75 18.56
C ALA A 279 -1.08 8.78 18.97
N LEU A 280 -1.39 9.39 20.09
CA LEU A 280 -2.76 9.55 20.58
C LEU A 280 -3.60 10.47 19.69
N ARG A 281 -3.01 11.55 19.15
CA ARG A 281 -3.70 12.43 18.19
C ARG A 281 -4.03 11.70 16.89
N ILE A 282 -3.13 10.83 16.40
CA ILE A 282 -3.40 10.00 15.24
C ILE A 282 -4.51 8.99 15.54
N ALA A 283 -4.47 8.33 16.70
CA ALA A 283 -5.50 7.38 17.12
C ALA A 283 -6.88 8.06 17.28
N ASP A 284 -6.94 9.30 17.82
CA ASP A 284 -8.15 10.10 17.89
C ASP A 284 -8.73 10.43 16.51
N TYR A 285 -7.86 10.77 15.55
CA TYR A 285 -8.29 10.95 14.15
C TYR A 285 -8.94 9.69 13.60
N LEU A 286 -8.34 8.51 13.80
CA LEU A 286 -8.94 7.24 13.35
C LEU A 286 -10.34 7.06 13.92
N GLN A 287 -10.49 7.29 15.24
CA GLN A 287 -11.76 7.12 15.94
C GLN A 287 -12.85 8.08 15.43
N ARG A 288 -12.49 9.32 15.13
CA ARG A 288 -13.46 10.35 14.70
C ARG A 288 -13.87 10.24 13.25
N PHE A 289 -12.96 9.84 12.37
CA PHE A 289 -13.17 9.93 10.92
C PHE A 289 -13.24 8.57 10.21
N LEU A 290 -12.47 7.58 10.62
CA LEU A 290 -12.36 6.32 9.90
C LEU A 290 -13.17 5.17 10.51
N VAL A 291 -13.51 5.21 11.80
CA VAL A 291 -14.32 4.15 12.43
C VAL A 291 -15.75 4.19 11.90
N ASN A 292 -16.28 3.03 11.49
CA ASN A 292 -17.68 2.85 11.14
C ASN A 292 -18.52 2.42 12.35
N GLU A 293 -19.84 2.31 12.18
CA GLU A 293 -20.77 1.92 13.25
C GLU A 293 -20.49 0.54 13.84
N ALA A 294 -19.95 -0.38 13.06
CA ALA A 294 -19.59 -1.72 13.51
C ALA A 294 -18.23 -1.76 14.27
N GLY A 295 -17.51 -0.65 14.32
CA GLY A 295 -16.23 -0.53 15.01
C GLY A 295 -15.02 -0.97 14.15
N ALA A 296 -15.19 -1.18 12.86
CA ALA A 296 -14.11 -1.40 11.92
C ALA A 296 -13.67 -0.08 11.26
N PHE A 297 -12.48 -0.08 10.65
CA PHE A 297 -11.89 1.11 10.04
C PHE A 297 -12.10 1.15 8.54
N GLY A 298 -12.53 2.30 8.02
CA GLY A 298 -12.46 2.66 6.62
C GLY A 298 -11.02 2.88 6.18
N VAL A 299 -10.79 2.85 4.85
CA VAL A 299 -9.45 2.78 4.26
C VAL A 299 -8.73 4.11 4.27
N SER A 300 -9.44 5.22 3.97
CA SER A 300 -8.78 6.49 3.67
C SER A 300 -9.73 7.69 3.82
N GLN A 301 -9.12 8.87 3.86
CA GLN A 301 -9.79 10.14 3.61
C GLN A 301 -9.11 10.84 2.42
N ASP A 302 -9.93 11.36 1.52
CA ASP A 302 -9.52 12.09 0.32
C ASP A 302 -8.72 13.36 0.66
N ALA A 303 -7.80 13.73 -0.23
CA ALA A 303 -7.10 15.01 -0.17
C ALA A 303 -8.04 16.20 -0.41
N ASP A 304 -9.00 16.03 -1.31
CA ASP A 304 -9.83 17.11 -1.85
C ASP A 304 -11.27 17.02 -1.37
N LEU A 305 -11.95 18.16 -1.36
CA LEU A 305 -13.38 18.21 -1.12
C LEU A 305 -14.15 18.29 -2.46
N GLY A 306 -15.02 17.30 -2.73
CA GLY A 306 -15.93 17.30 -3.87
C GLY A 306 -15.29 16.98 -5.22
N GLY A 307 -14.21 16.23 -5.26
CA GLY A 307 -13.46 15.86 -6.47
C GLY A 307 -14.03 14.75 -7.33
N PHE A 308 -15.10 14.05 -6.93
CA PHE A 308 -15.64 12.92 -7.68
C PHE A 308 -17.06 13.19 -8.18
N GLU A 309 -17.36 12.85 -9.44
CA GLU A 309 -18.71 12.77 -10.04
C GLU A 309 -19.56 14.06 -9.99
N GLY A 310 -18.96 15.25 -10.09
CA GLY A 310 -19.74 16.48 -10.23
C GLY A 310 -20.63 16.85 -9.03
N GLN A 311 -20.43 16.24 -7.90
CA GLN A 311 -21.17 16.53 -6.67
C GLN A 311 -20.51 17.65 -5.88
N GLY A 312 -21.06 18.84 -5.97
CA GLY A 312 -20.75 19.95 -5.08
C GLY A 312 -19.56 20.82 -5.51
N ARG A 313 -19.13 21.70 -4.60
CA ARG A 313 -18.00 22.61 -4.79
C ARG A 313 -16.70 21.85 -4.59
N PHE A 314 -15.80 21.92 -5.56
CA PHE A 314 -14.43 21.44 -5.40
C PHE A 314 -13.61 22.43 -4.56
N VAL A 315 -12.86 21.90 -3.62
CA VAL A 315 -11.82 22.62 -2.90
C VAL A 315 -10.58 21.73 -2.86
N ASP A 316 -9.51 22.23 -3.42
CA ASP A 316 -8.19 21.59 -3.41
C ASP A 316 -7.70 21.36 -1.98
N GLY A 317 -6.99 20.27 -1.75
CA GLY A 317 -6.50 19.88 -0.42
C GLY A 317 -5.63 20.93 0.24
N HIS A 318 -4.80 21.64 -0.54
CA HIS A 318 -3.97 22.71 -0.03
C HIS A 318 -4.80 23.88 0.54
N ASP A 319 -5.89 24.25 -0.12
CA ASP A 319 -6.79 25.29 0.37
C ASP A 319 -7.66 24.80 1.51
N TYR A 320 -8.08 23.52 1.48
CA TYR A 320 -8.92 22.92 2.49
C TYR A 320 -8.19 22.72 3.82
N PHE A 321 -7.04 22.08 3.81
CA PHE A 321 -6.33 21.68 5.03
C PHE A 321 -5.66 22.84 5.77
N ARG A 322 -5.57 24.03 5.18
CA ARG A 322 -5.16 25.26 5.88
C ARG A 322 -6.25 25.86 6.78
N LEU A 323 -7.52 25.45 6.61
CA LEU A 323 -8.63 25.95 7.41
C LEU A 323 -8.61 25.35 8.82
N ASP A 324 -9.15 26.12 9.77
CA ASP A 324 -9.49 25.62 11.10
C ASP A 324 -10.70 24.67 11.10
N ASP A 325 -11.04 24.08 12.25
CA ASP A 325 -12.16 23.14 12.37
C ASP A 325 -13.50 23.74 11.90
N ALA A 326 -13.77 25.02 12.24
CA ALA A 326 -15.00 25.67 11.85
C ALA A 326 -15.08 25.89 10.33
N GLY A 327 -14.00 26.34 9.70
CA GLY A 327 -13.91 26.53 8.26
C GLY A 327 -14.06 25.23 7.50
N ARG A 328 -13.40 24.15 7.94
CA ARG A 328 -13.53 22.83 7.31
C ARG A 328 -14.96 22.29 7.41
N ARG A 329 -15.59 22.36 8.59
CA ARG A 329 -16.97 21.89 8.79
C ARG A 329 -17.99 22.70 8.00
N ALA A 330 -17.78 24.02 7.83
CA ALA A 330 -18.65 24.86 7.01
C ALA A 330 -18.61 24.49 5.52
N LEU A 331 -17.47 23.98 5.03
CA LEU A 331 -17.34 23.51 3.65
C LEU A 331 -17.84 22.07 3.47
N GLY A 332 -17.75 21.24 4.49
CA GLY A 332 -17.99 19.81 4.46
C GLY A 332 -16.71 19.02 4.77
N ILE A 333 -16.81 17.69 4.78
CA ILE A 333 -15.69 16.78 5.07
C ILE A 333 -15.27 16.09 3.78
N PRO A 334 -13.97 16.08 3.41
CA PRO A 334 -13.48 15.28 2.30
C PRO A 334 -13.94 13.83 2.40
N ARG A 335 -14.19 13.22 1.25
CA ARG A 335 -14.73 11.86 1.19
C ARG A 335 -13.90 10.91 2.05
N VAL A 336 -14.60 10.12 2.86
CA VAL A 336 -14.00 9.01 3.60
C VAL A 336 -14.41 7.71 2.91
N ASP A 337 -13.45 6.93 2.45
CA ASP A 337 -13.71 5.59 1.97
C ASP A 337 -13.99 4.68 3.17
N ARG A 338 -15.24 4.24 3.27
CA ARG A 338 -15.75 3.39 4.34
C ARG A 338 -15.55 1.90 4.07
N SER A 339 -14.88 1.54 2.99
CA SER A 339 -14.55 0.14 2.68
C SER A 339 -13.72 -0.48 3.80
N VAL A 340 -14.10 -1.68 4.24
CA VAL A 340 -13.42 -2.39 5.33
C VAL A 340 -12.67 -3.57 4.76
N TYR A 341 -11.35 -3.47 4.73
CA TYR A 341 -10.47 -4.51 4.25
C TYR A 341 -9.64 -5.12 5.38
N PRO A 342 -9.42 -6.46 5.36
CA PRO A 342 -8.72 -7.16 6.44
C PRO A 342 -7.26 -6.76 6.62
N GLN A 343 -6.54 -6.42 5.53
CA GLN A 343 -5.15 -5.98 5.60
C GLN A 343 -5.03 -4.71 6.44
N GLU A 344 -5.74 -3.67 6.07
CA GLU A 344 -5.67 -2.34 6.66
C GLU A 344 -6.15 -2.37 8.11
N ASN A 345 -7.22 -3.12 8.36
CA ASN A 345 -7.74 -3.30 9.71
C ASN A 345 -6.83 -4.18 10.60
N GLY A 346 -6.17 -5.20 10.02
CA GLY A 346 -5.16 -5.99 10.72
C GLY A 346 -4.00 -5.14 11.23
N LEU A 347 -3.53 -4.18 10.40
CA LEU A 347 -2.54 -3.18 10.81
C LEU A 347 -3.06 -2.25 11.91
N ALA A 348 -4.31 -1.79 11.80
CA ALA A 348 -4.93 -0.92 12.82
C ALA A 348 -5.08 -1.62 14.18
N ILE A 349 -5.49 -2.88 14.19
CA ILE A 349 -5.58 -3.71 15.39
C ILE A 349 -4.21 -3.82 16.07
N ALA A 350 -3.15 -4.11 15.29
CA ALA A 350 -1.79 -4.19 15.82
C ALA A 350 -1.31 -2.85 16.40
N ALA A 351 -1.54 -1.76 15.67
CA ALA A 351 -1.10 -0.43 16.08
C ALA A 351 -1.77 0.05 17.37
N LEU A 352 -3.09 -0.10 17.49
CA LEU A 352 -3.82 0.28 18.69
C LEU A 352 -3.45 -0.59 19.89
N ALA A 353 -3.26 -1.90 19.70
CA ALA A 353 -2.80 -2.80 20.74
C ALA A 353 -1.37 -2.44 21.20
N THR A 354 -0.48 -2.10 20.27
CA THR A 354 0.89 -1.65 20.59
C THR A 354 0.88 -0.32 21.35
N LEU A 355 0.07 0.65 20.93
CA LEU A 355 -0.08 1.93 21.62
C LEU A 355 -0.61 1.73 23.05
N ALA A 356 -1.63 0.90 23.22
CA ALA A 356 -2.22 0.62 24.52
C ALA A 356 -1.24 0.06 25.57
N GLN A 357 -0.16 -0.63 25.13
CA GLN A 357 0.88 -1.13 26.06
C GLN A 357 1.72 -0.02 26.69
N VAL A 358 1.80 1.14 26.06
CA VAL A 358 2.69 2.22 26.50
C VAL A 358 1.94 3.42 27.08
N VAL A 359 0.62 3.49 26.90
CA VAL A 359 -0.23 4.54 27.49
C VAL A 359 -0.30 4.37 29.01
N PRO A 360 0.12 5.37 29.81
CA PRO A 360 0.08 5.26 31.27
C PRO A 360 -1.34 5.29 31.86
N ASP A 361 -2.27 6.02 31.22
CA ASP A 361 -3.66 6.08 31.63
C ASP A 361 -4.40 4.78 31.28
N ARG A 362 -4.85 4.06 32.32
CA ARG A 362 -5.52 2.76 32.16
C ARG A 362 -6.85 2.87 31.41
N THR A 363 -7.59 3.95 31.59
CA THR A 363 -8.89 4.15 30.92
C THR A 363 -8.68 4.34 29.43
N GLN A 364 -7.70 5.17 29.06
CA GLN A 364 -7.33 5.40 27.66
C GLN A 364 -6.76 4.13 27.01
N ALA A 365 -5.88 3.39 27.70
CA ALA A 365 -5.36 2.11 27.22
C ALA A 365 -6.49 1.09 26.97
N GLN A 366 -7.46 0.99 27.89
CA GLN A 366 -8.64 0.12 27.73
C GLN A 366 -9.53 0.56 26.58
N ALA A 367 -9.71 1.85 26.34
CA ALA A 367 -10.47 2.37 25.20
C ALA A 367 -9.84 1.97 23.86
N LEU A 368 -8.50 2.08 23.72
CA LEU A 368 -7.76 1.65 22.56
C LEU A 368 -7.90 0.13 22.33
N LEU A 369 -7.78 -0.67 23.39
CA LEU A 369 -7.98 -2.13 23.29
C LEU A 369 -9.42 -2.51 22.97
N ALA A 370 -10.40 -1.79 23.51
CA ALA A 370 -11.80 -2.02 23.17
C ALA A 370 -12.08 -1.74 21.70
N GLN A 371 -11.47 -0.69 21.15
CA GLN A 371 -11.58 -0.37 19.71
C GLN A 371 -10.91 -1.46 18.86
N ALA A 372 -9.70 -1.90 19.22
CA ALA A 372 -9.00 -2.98 18.52
C ALA A 372 -9.80 -4.30 18.54
N ARG A 373 -10.44 -4.62 19.69
CA ARG A 373 -11.33 -5.80 19.80
C ARG A 373 -12.55 -5.69 18.90
N ARG A 374 -13.23 -4.54 18.86
CA ARG A 374 -14.40 -4.35 17.98
C ARG A 374 -14.04 -4.59 16.52
N ALA A 375 -12.93 -4.04 16.05
CA ALA A 375 -12.45 -4.27 14.70
C ALA A 375 -12.09 -5.75 14.44
N ALA A 376 -11.40 -6.40 15.37
CA ALA A 376 -11.05 -7.80 15.28
C ALA A 376 -12.28 -8.71 15.26
N ASP A 377 -13.22 -8.50 16.16
CA ASP A 377 -14.45 -9.31 16.26
C ASP A 377 -15.33 -9.14 15.02
N TYR A 378 -15.44 -7.90 14.48
CA TYR A 378 -16.11 -7.63 13.21
C TYR A 378 -15.47 -8.42 12.05
N LEU A 379 -14.14 -8.35 11.91
CA LEU A 379 -13.47 -9.07 10.81
C LEU A 379 -13.59 -10.58 10.94
N LEU A 380 -13.48 -11.11 12.15
CA LEU A 380 -13.66 -12.55 12.38
C LEU A 380 -15.07 -13.02 12.05
N ALA A 381 -16.09 -12.21 12.29
CA ALA A 381 -17.48 -12.53 11.97
C ALA A 381 -17.80 -12.35 10.47
N GLU A 382 -17.23 -11.32 9.83
CA GLU A 382 -17.70 -10.83 8.53
C GLU A 382 -16.76 -11.17 7.37
N ARG A 383 -15.49 -11.45 7.65
CA ARG A 383 -14.44 -11.60 6.65
C ARG A 383 -13.66 -12.93 6.75
N VAL A 384 -13.89 -13.72 7.79
CA VAL A 384 -13.17 -14.98 7.99
C VAL A 384 -14.16 -16.14 7.98
N ASP A 385 -13.96 -17.10 7.08
CA ASP A 385 -14.78 -18.29 7.05
C ASP A 385 -14.41 -19.27 8.19
N PRO A 386 -15.23 -20.31 8.46
CA PRO A 386 -14.94 -21.27 9.52
C PRO A 386 -13.61 -22.01 9.35
N GLN A 387 -13.10 -22.14 8.13
CA GLN A 387 -11.82 -22.76 7.81
C GLN A 387 -10.62 -21.82 7.97
N GLY A 388 -10.87 -20.53 8.22
CA GLY A 388 -9.83 -19.50 8.40
C GLY A 388 -9.41 -18.82 7.10
N ALA A 389 -10.16 -18.96 6.01
CA ALA A 389 -9.89 -18.21 4.81
C ALA A 389 -10.42 -16.79 4.94
N VAL A 390 -9.61 -15.82 4.53
CA VAL A 390 -9.90 -14.38 4.65
C VAL A 390 -10.45 -13.87 3.33
N LEU A 391 -11.57 -13.15 3.39
CA LEU A 391 -12.26 -12.52 2.27
C LEU A 391 -12.04 -11.01 2.33
N ARG A 392 -11.61 -10.40 1.23
CA ARG A 392 -11.42 -8.94 1.18
C ARG A 392 -12.74 -8.18 1.30
N SER A 393 -13.74 -8.59 0.54
CA SER A 393 -15.09 -8.00 0.56
C SER A 393 -16.16 -9.08 0.54
N ARG A 394 -17.39 -8.74 0.94
CA ARG A 394 -18.56 -9.58 0.69
C ARG A 394 -19.00 -9.38 -0.76
N GLY A 395 -18.91 -10.40 -1.56
CA GLY A 395 -19.38 -10.42 -2.95
C GLY A 395 -19.98 -11.74 -3.33
N SER A 396 -20.86 -11.75 -4.33
CA SER A 396 -21.56 -12.91 -4.85
C SER A 396 -20.74 -13.77 -5.82
N THR A 397 -19.58 -13.31 -6.26
CA THR A 397 -18.66 -14.01 -7.17
C THR A 397 -17.45 -14.54 -6.43
N PRO A 398 -16.92 -15.73 -6.80
CA PRO A 398 -15.67 -16.21 -6.24
C PRO A 398 -14.53 -15.29 -6.69
N ALA A 399 -14.27 -14.24 -5.89
CA ALA A 399 -13.12 -13.38 -6.07
C ALA A 399 -11.86 -14.06 -5.53
N PRO A 400 -10.66 -13.79 -6.09
CA PRO A 400 -9.42 -14.27 -5.50
C PRO A 400 -9.27 -13.72 -4.07
N ARG A 401 -8.69 -14.54 -3.19
CA ARG A 401 -8.28 -14.11 -1.85
C ARG A 401 -6.86 -13.58 -1.92
N PHE A 402 -6.48 -12.68 -1.01
CA PHE A 402 -5.22 -11.98 -1.05
C PHE A 402 -4.32 -12.35 0.13
N LEU A 403 -3.03 -12.55 -0.16
CA LEU A 403 -2.00 -12.88 0.84
C LEU A 403 -1.90 -11.79 1.90
N ALA A 404 -1.91 -10.53 1.47
CA ALA A 404 -1.82 -9.35 2.32
C ALA A 404 -2.90 -9.33 3.41
N ASP A 405 -4.16 -9.62 3.04
CA ASP A 405 -5.28 -9.63 3.97
C ASP A 405 -5.10 -10.66 5.10
N ALA A 406 -4.73 -11.88 4.73
CA ALA A 406 -4.59 -12.96 5.71
C ALA A 406 -3.33 -12.79 6.59
N ALA A 407 -2.22 -12.31 6.02
CA ALA A 407 -0.98 -12.09 6.77
C ALA A 407 -1.14 -10.92 7.76
N ALA A 408 -1.71 -9.79 7.33
CA ALA A 408 -1.89 -8.62 8.19
C ALA A 408 -2.91 -8.88 9.30
N LEU A 409 -4.05 -9.49 8.98
CA LEU A 409 -5.05 -9.85 9.99
C LEU A 409 -4.48 -10.85 11.00
N GLY A 410 -3.77 -11.89 10.53
CA GLY A 410 -3.10 -12.86 11.38
C GLY A 410 -2.14 -12.19 12.36
N ARG A 411 -1.28 -11.27 11.87
CA ARG A 411 -0.36 -10.48 12.71
C ARG A 411 -1.13 -9.61 13.73
N GLY A 412 -2.16 -8.89 13.28
CA GLY A 412 -2.96 -8.01 14.15
C GLY A 412 -3.60 -8.77 15.31
N LEU A 413 -4.18 -9.94 15.03
CA LEU A 413 -4.79 -10.81 16.03
C LEU A 413 -3.75 -11.36 17.03
N LEU A 414 -2.53 -11.70 16.57
CA LEU A 414 -1.44 -12.17 17.46
C LEU A 414 -0.98 -11.06 18.41
N VAL A 415 -0.80 -9.83 17.91
CA VAL A 415 -0.45 -8.68 18.75
C VAL A 415 -1.56 -8.43 19.78
N LEU A 416 -2.82 -8.39 19.35
CA LEU A 416 -3.97 -8.20 20.24
C LEU A 416 -4.04 -9.30 21.31
N SER A 417 -3.86 -10.56 20.92
CA SER A 417 -3.83 -11.68 21.88
C SER A 417 -2.72 -11.55 22.91
N THR A 418 -1.53 -11.14 22.47
CA THR A 418 -0.38 -10.95 23.37
C THR A 418 -0.66 -9.86 24.41
N VAL A 419 -1.26 -8.74 23.97
CA VAL A 419 -1.53 -7.59 24.85
C VAL A 419 -2.69 -7.85 25.79
N THR A 420 -3.73 -8.52 25.30
CA THR A 420 -4.97 -8.73 26.08
C THR A 420 -5.00 -10.03 26.87
N GLY A 421 -4.13 -11.00 26.57
CA GLY A 421 -4.19 -12.37 27.09
C GLY A 421 -5.34 -13.22 26.52
N ASP A 422 -6.16 -12.67 25.62
CA ASP A 422 -7.31 -13.39 25.06
C ASP A 422 -6.85 -14.40 24.01
N ARG A 423 -6.92 -15.68 24.36
CA ARG A 423 -6.48 -16.80 23.52
C ARG A 423 -7.34 -16.98 22.25
N ARG A 424 -8.57 -16.46 22.21
CA ARG A 424 -9.44 -16.57 21.02
C ARG A 424 -8.77 -15.96 19.78
N TYR A 425 -8.13 -14.81 19.94
CA TYR A 425 -7.43 -14.15 18.83
C TYR A 425 -6.22 -14.95 18.34
N ARG A 426 -5.44 -15.56 19.26
CA ARG A 426 -4.34 -16.45 18.87
C ARG A 426 -4.84 -17.66 18.09
N GLN A 427 -5.90 -18.30 18.54
CA GLN A 427 -6.50 -19.45 17.87
C GLN A 427 -7.03 -19.08 16.48
N ALA A 428 -7.66 -17.92 16.35
CA ALA A 428 -8.10 -17.40 15.06
C ALA A 428 -6.91 -17.14 14.12
N ALA A 429 -5.86 -16.50 14.60
CA ALA A 429 -4.63 -16.26 13.83
C ALA A 429 -3.97 -17.59 13.37
N GLN A 430 -3.90 -18.59 14.22
CA GLN A 430 -3.37 -19.91 13.86
C GLN A 430 -4.16 -20.55 12.73
N ARG A 431 -5.51 -20.50 12.78
CA ARG A 431 -6.37 -21.01 11.69
C ARG A 431 -6.14 -20.23 10.40
N ILE A 432 -6.14 -18.89 10.46
CA ILE A 432 -5.93 -18.02 9.29
C ILE A 432 -4.57 -18.31 8.65
N LEU A 433 -3.49 -18.30 9.42
CA LEU A 433 -2.14 -18.52 8.90
C LEU A 433 -1.94 -19.94 8.39
N GLY A 434 -2.55 -20.96 9.04
CA GLY A 434 -2.54 -22.34 8.56
C GLY A 434 -3.25 -22.50 7.22
N THR A 435 -4.44 -21.90 7.06
CA THR A 435 -5.19 -21.92 5.80
C THR A 435 -4.45 -21.15 4.71
N LEU A 436 -3.84 -20.02 5.05
CA LEU A 436 -3.05 -19.21 4.13
C LEU A 436 -1.88 -20.04 3.56
N LEU A 437 -1.08 -20.69 4.41
CA LEU A 437 0.08 -21.49 3.98
C LEU A 437 -0.29 -22.56 2.95
N ASN A 438 -1.50 -23.12 3.03
CA ASN A 438 -1.98 -24.13 2.08
C ASN A 438 -2.58 -23.50 0.80
N SER A 439 -3.40 -22.45 0.95
CA SER A 439 -4.19 -21.87 -0.15
C SER A 439 -3.36 -21.05 -1.13
N PHE A 440 -2.26 -20.43 -0.64
CA PHE A 440 -1.37 -19.58 -1.44
C PHE A 440 -0.07 -20.28 -1.84
N ALA A 441 0.08 -21.55 -1.50
CA ALA A 441 1.28 -22.32 -1.83
C ALA A 441 1.53 -22.40 -3.34
N VAL A 442 2.81 -22.37 -3.70
CA VAL A 442 3.31 -22.64 -5.03
C VAL A 442 3.80 -24.08 -5.08
N ARG A 443 3.29 -24.87 -6.02
CA ARG A 443 3.77 -26.24 -6.21
C ARG A 443 5.07 -26.24 -7.01
N PRO A 444 6.02 -27.14 -6.72
CA PRO A 444 7.25 -27.24 -7.52
C PRO A 444 7.00 -27.43 -9.03
N SER A 445 5.88 -28.07 -9.39
CA SER A 445 5.45 -28.24 -10.79
C SER A 445 4.97 -26.95 -11.48
N GLU A 446 4.81 -25.87 -10.75
CA GLU A 446 4.39 -24.55 -11.27
C GLU A 446 5.58 -23.61 -11.48
N LEU A 447 6.79 -24.06 -11.16
CA LEU A 447 8.00 -23.30 -11.42
C LEU A 447 8.32 -23.33 -12.91
N ALA A 448 8.78 -22.19 -13.42
CA ALA A 448 9.26 -22.11 -14.80
C ALA A 448 10.59 -22.89 -14.97
N ALA A 449 10.91 -23.26 -16.20
CA ALA A 449 12.19 -23.90 -16.48
C ALA A 449 13.35 -22.97 -16.10
N GLY A 450 14.27 -23.47 -15.26
CA GLY A 450 15.41 -22.70 -14.74
C GLY A 450 15.12 -21.88 -13.48
N GLU A 451 13.89 -21.86 -13.02
CA GLU A 451 13.55 -21.17 -11.78
C GLU A 451 14.05 -21.99 -10.56
N PRO A 452 14.67 -21.33 -9.54
CA PRO A 452 15.18 -22.05 -8.38
C PRO A 452 14.04 -22.69 -7.56
N ARG A 453 14.29 -23.87 -7.01
CA ARG A 453 13.29 -24.60 -6.19
C ARG A 453 12.81 -23.79 -4.99
N GLU A 454 13.65 -22.92 -4.47
CA GLU A 454 13.37 -22.02 -3.36
C GLU A 454 12.23 -21.04 -3.68
N ALA A 455 11.99 -20.73 -4.95
CA ALA A 455 10.84 -19.93 -5.38
C ALA A 455 9.49 -20.58 -5.00
N SER A 456 9.43 -21.91 -4.83
CA SER A 456 8.22 -22.58 -4.34
C SER A 456 7.98 -22.36 -2.83
N VAL A 457 8.94 -21.81 -2.11
CA VAL A 457 8.80 -21.44 -0.71
C VAL A 457 7.99 -20.16 -0.54
N LEU A 458 8.08 -19.23 -1.49
CA LEU A 458 7.31 -17.98 -1.47
C LEU A 458 5.85 -18.23 -1.81
N LEU A 459 4.97 -17.49 -1.15
CA LEU A 459 3.54 -17.56 -1.41
C LEU A 459 3.14 -16.57 -2.49
N ARG A 460 2.12 -16.92 -3.26
CA ARG A 460 1.57 -16.05 -4.31
C ARG A 460 0.70 -14.93 -3.72
N ALA A 461 0.60 -13.82 -4.44
CA ALA A 461 -0.23 -12.67 -4.04
C ALA A 461 -1.70 -13.03 -3.84
N THR A 462 -2.21 -13.91 -4.72
CA THR A 462 -3.62 -14.30 -4.73
C THR A 462 -3.77 -15.83 -4.70
N THR A 463 -4.90 -16.31 -4.24
CA THR A 463 -5.34 -17.69 -4.58
C THR A 463 -5.47 -17.80 -6.10
N ARG A 464 -5.49 -19.03 -6.64
CA ARG A 464 -5.67 -19.23 -8.08
C ARG A 464 -6.97 -18.58 -8.54
N ASP A 465 -6.88 -17.79 -9.59
CA ASP A 465 -7.99 -17.18 -10.28
C ASP A 465 -8.13 -17.81 -11.69
N PRO A 466 -9.11 -18.70 -11.90
CA PRO A 466 -9.32 -19.32 -13.21
C PRO A 466 -9.73 -18.30 -14.29
N GLY A 467 -10.21 -17.13 -13.89
CA GLY A 467 -10.60 -16.04 -14.80
C GLY A 467 -9.47 -15.08 -15.16
N ALA A 468 -8.27 -15.26 -14.60
CA ALA A 468 -7.15 -14.38 -14.90
C ALA A 468 -6.64 -14.57 -16.33
N VAL A 469 -6.35 -13.45 -17.02
CA VAL A 469 -5.96 -13.43 -18.44
C VAL A 469 -4.54 -12.83 -18.58
N GLY A 470 -3.73 -13.43 -19.45
CA GLY A 470 -2.42 -12.91 -19.85
C GLY A 470 -1.47 -12.71 -18.66
N VAL A 471 -0.90 -11.51 -18.53
CA VAL A 471 0.05 -11.19 -17.45
C VAL A 471 -0.56 -11.35 -16.05
N PHE A 472 -1.88 -11.26 -15.91
CA PHE A 472 -2.59 -11.42 -14.63
C PHE A 472 -2.74 -12.89 -14.21
N ALA A 473 -2.64 -13.83 -15.16
CA ALA A 473 -2.56 -15.27 -14.87
C ALA A 473 -1.17 -15.69 -14.38
N ALA A 474 -0.16 -14.89 -14.65
CA ALA A 474 1.21 -15.15 -14.20
C ALA A 474 1.30 -15.11 -12.67
N ARG A 475 2.05 -16.05 -12.11
CA ARG A 475 2.31 -16.11 -10.68
C ARG A 475 3.04 -14.85 -10.22
N GLN A 476 2.47 -14.15 -9.26
CA GLN A 476 3.09 -13.03 -8.56
C GLN A 476 3.41 -13.45 -7.12
N GLN A 477 4.63 -13.24 -6.68
CA GLN A 477 5.11 -13.56 -5.32
C GLN A 477 5.65 -12.26 -4.70
N PRO A 478 4.76 -11.46 -4.07
CA PRO A 478 5.11 -10.13 -3.61
C PRO A 478 6.09 -10.21 -2.43
N PHE A 479 7.05 -9.30 -2.43
CA PHE A 479 8.12 -9.25 -1.44
C PHE A 479 7.57 -8.88 -0.05
N ASP A 480 6.86 -7.75 0.03
CA ASP A 480 6.44 -7.16 1.29
C ASP A 480 5.44 -8.03 2.04
N GLU A 481 4.49 -8.66 1.33
CA GLU A 481 3.51 -9.55 1.95
C GLU A 481 4.15 -10.86 2.43
N ASN A 482 5.17 -11.37 1.73
CA ASN A 482 5.92 -12.52 2.20
C ASN A 482 6.80 -12.16 3.42
N VAL A 483 7.35 -10.95 3.50
CA VAL A 483 8.04 -10.45 4.70
C VAL A 483 7.06 -10.31 5.87
N LEU A 484 5.89 -9.71 5.63
CA LEU A 484 4.84 -9.58 6.65
C LEU A 484 4.39 -10.95 7.18
N LEU A 485 4.19 -11.91 6.28
CA LEU A 485 3.86 -13.30 6.66
C LEU A 485 4.98 -13.92 7.50
N ALA A 486 6.24 -13.75 7.13
CA ALA A 486 7.35 -14.29 7.91
C ALA A 486 7.35 -13.71 9.34
N ARG A 487 7.13 -12.40 9.52
CA ARG A 487 6.98 -11.76 10.84
C ARG A 487 5.76 -12.29 11.61
N ALA A 488 4.63 -12.51 10.95
CA ALA A 488 3.45 -13.12 11.58
C ALA A 488 3.72 -14.56 12.05
N LEU A 489 4.39 -15.38 11.25
CA LEU A 489 4.78 -16.74 11.61
C LEU A 489 5.77 -16.78 12.79
N LEU A 490 6.73 -15.86 12.84
CA LEU A 490 7.65 -15.72 13.98
C LEU A 490 6.88 -15.36 15.26
N SER A 491 5.88 -14.51 15.17
CA SER A 491 5.03 -14.09 16.30
C SER A 491 4.18 -15.22 16.88
N LEU A 492 3.99 -16.33 16.15
CA LEU A 492 3.36 -17.54 16.71
C LEU A 492 4.24 -18.21 17.77
N GLY A 493 5.57 -18.04 17.73
CA GLY A 493 6.50 -18.66 18.66
C GLY A 493 6.60 -20.19 18.56
N GLU A 494 6.10 -20.79 17.48
CA GLU A 494 6.12 -22.22 17.22
C GLU A 494 7.35 -22.61 16.39
N PRO A 495 8.09 -23.69 16.75
CA PRO A 495 9.31 -24.06 16.01
C PRO A 495 9.08 -24.27 14.51
N ALA A 496 7.97 -24.91 14.11
CA ALA A 496 7.65 -25.15 12.71
C ALA A 496 7.35 -23.84 11.96
N SER A 497 6.59 -22.94 12.57
CA SER A 497 6.27 -21.60 12.02
C SER A 497 7.53 -20.75 11.88
N ALA A 498 8.42 -20.78 12.89
CA ALA A 498 9.71 -20.08 12.84
C ALA A 498 10.64 -20.64 11.75
N ALA A 499 10.69 -21.96 11.58
CA ALA A 499 11.45 -22.59 10.50
C ALA A 499 10.91 -22.16 9.12
N ARG A 500 9.59 -22.14 8.96
CA ARG A 500 8.95 -21.69 7.72
C ARG A 500 9.23 -20.21 7.42
N ALA A 501 9.17 -19.35 8.42
CA ALA A 501 9.52 -17.93 8.29
C ALA A 501 10.96 -17.74 7.80
N ARG A 502 11.93 -18.46 8.39
CA ARG A 502 13.33 -18.41 7.95
C ARG A 502 13.52 -18.87 6.51
N GLN A 503 12.79 -19.90 6.06
CA GLN A 503 12.82 -20.33 4.66
C GLN A 503 12.29 -19.25 3.72
N ILE A 504 11.18 -18.56 4.08
CA ILE A 504 10.62 -17.44 3.31
C ILE A 504 11.66 -16.31 3.21
N LEU A 505 12.28 -15.93 4.33
CA LEU A 505 13.28 -14.86 4.32
C LEU A 505 14.52 -15.25 3.49
N ALA A 506 14.95 -16.52 3.54
CA ALA A 506 16.02 -16.99 2.67
C ALA A 506 15.63 -16.93 1.18
N ALA A 507 14.42 -17.34 0.82
CA ALA A 507 13.96 -17.30 -0.57
C ALA A 507 13.84 -15.87 -1.14
N LEU A 508 13.66 -14.84 -0.29
CA LEU A 508 13.62 -13.42 -0.68
C LEU A 508 15.01 -12.78 -0.82
N SER A 509 16.10 -13.47 -0.47
CA SER A 509 17.43 -12.89 -0.28
C SER A 509 18.26 -12.76 -1.55
N SER A 510 17.72 -13.04 -2.74
CA SER A 510 18.54 -12.93 -3.96
C SER A 510 19.06 -11.50 -4.13
N PRO A 511 20.32 -11.30 -4.52
CA PRO A 511 20.90 -9.96 -4.71
C PRO A 511 20.10 -9.10 -5.67
N HIS A 512 19.57 -9.68 -6.75
CA HIS A 512 18.71 -8.99 -7.71
C HIS A 512 17.41 -8.50 -7.04
N THR A 513 16.70 -9.37 -6.33
CA THR A 513 15.48 -9.00 -5.61
C THR A 513 15.71 -7.85 -4.63
N LEU A 514 16.79 -7.93 -3.84
CA LEU A 514 17.10 -6.91 -2.85
C LEU A 514 17.60 -5.59 -3.47
N ALA A 515 18.26 -5.65 -4.64
CA ALA A 515 18.73 -4.44 -5.33
C ALA A 515 17.58 -3.50 -5.73
N GLU A 516 16.42 -4.06 -6.06
CA GLU A 516 15.26 -3.30 -6.53
C GLU A 516 14.38 -2.73 -5.40
N ARG A 517 14.62 -3.11 -4.13
CA ARG A 517 13.67 -2.84 -3.03
C ARG A 517 13.82 -1.50 -2.32
N GLY A 518 14.89 -0.76 -2.52
CA GLY A 518 15.03 0.59 -1.95
C GLY A 518 14.62 0.71 -0.47
N LEU A 519 13.64 1.53 -0.19
CA LEU A 519 13.12 1.78 1.17
C LEU A 519 12.37 0.58 1.80
N GLN A 520 11.95 -0.40 1.02
CA GLN A 520 11.25 -1.60 1.54
C GLN A 520 12.19 -2.54 2.32
N LEU A 521 13.51 -2.36 2.20
CA LEU A 521 14.52 -3.19 2.89
C LEU A 521 14.43 -3.11 4.42
N ALA A 522 13.89 -2.04 4.99
CA ALA A 522 13.76 -1.90 6.43
C ALA A 522 12.84 -2.98 7.05
N GLU A 523 11.70 -3.29 6.43
CA GLU A 523 10.81 -4.36 6.89
C GLU A 523 11.49 -5.74 6.81
N TYR A 524 12.25 -5.99 5.75
CA TYR A 524 13.01 -7.23 5.61
C TYR A 524 14.11 -7.36 6.67
N LEU A 525 14.82 -6.27 6.96
CA LEU A 525 15.83 -6.23 8.00
C LEU A 525 15.23 -6.52 9.39
N LEU A 526 14.07 -5.93 9.70
CA LEU A 526 13.33 -6.23 10.92
C LEU A 526 12.91 -7.70 11.01
N ALA A 527 12.50 -8.29 9.90
CA ALA A 527 12.13 -9.70 9.85
C ALA A 527 13.34 -10.63 10.05
N LEU A 528 14.53 -10.26 9.54
CA LEU A 528 15.78 -10.97 9.82
C LEU A 528 16.16 -10.90 11.31
N ASP A 529 15.98 -9.75 11.94
CA ASP A 529 16.21 -9.56 13.36
C ASP A 529 15.22 -10.39 14.21
N ASP A 530 13.92 -10.30 13.90
CA ASP A 530 12.87 -11.10 14.55
C ASP A 530 13.15 -12.62 14.43
N ALA A 531 13.80 -13.07 13.35
CA ALA A 531 14.20 -14.45 13.12
C ALA A 531 15.51 -14.87 13.82
N GLY A 532 16.21 -13.93 14.48
CA GLY A 532 17.53 -14.13 15.08
C GLY A 532 18.65 -14.32 14.05
N LEU A 533 18.46 -13.79 12.84
CA LEU A 533 19.40 -13.90 11.72
C LEU A 533 20.24 -12.62 11.52
N LEU A 534 19.94 -11.55 12.25
CA LEU A 534 20.68 -10.30 12.20
C LEU A 534 21.65 -10.21 13.37
N ARG A 535 22.87 -9.72 13.10
CA ARG A 535 23.84 -9.36 14.12
C ARG A 535 24.02 -7.84 14.11
N TRP A 536 23.51 -7.17 15.13
CA TRP A 536 23.81 -5.77 15.35
C TRP A 536 25.30 -5.64 15.72
N ARG A 537 26.04 -4.79 15.00
CA ARG A 537 27.42 -4.48 15.41
C ARG A 537 27.38 -3.73 16.74
N LYS A 538 28.27 -4.16 17.65
CA LYS A 538 28.57 -3.41 18.87
C LYS A 538 29.38 -2.18 18.52
#